data_32228097f7c77dc82d693eff02915705
#
_entry.id   32228097f7c77dc82d693eff02915705
#
_cell.length_a   1.000
_cell.length_b   1.000
_cell.length_c   1.000
_cell.angle_alpha   90.00
_cell.angle_beta   90.00
_cell.angle_gamma   90.00
#
_symmetry.space_group_name_H-M   'P 1'
#
loop_
_entity.id
_entity.type
_entity.pdbx_description
1 polymer ?
#
loop_
_entity_poly.entity_id
_entity_poly.type
_entity_poly.pdbx_seq_one_letter_code
_entity_poly.pdbx_strand_id
1 'polypeptide(L)'
;LITKGAWEMSDMFEIKAIEMITRYLETAVFEPTNAEARNGMAVAQYIAGMAFSNVGLGVVHGMAHPLGAIFDIPHGVANALLLPIIMEFNAPAALDKYVEIAKAMTVYKEGMSQEEAARAAVDAVRALSVRVGIPQHLSELGIKESDLDKLATAAIVDVCTPGNPREVTKEIILDLYKKAL
;
A
#
# COMPACT_ATOMS: atom_id res chain seq x y z
N LEU A 1 3.84 2.69 -8.53
CA LEU A 1 3.11 3.70 -9.31
C LEU A 1 3.44 5.13 -8.88
N ILE A 2 3.57 5.38 -7.56
CA ILE A 2 3.81 6.73 -7.02
C ILE A 2 5.25 6.95 -6.53
N THR A 3 6.14 5.99 -6.67
CA THR A 3 7.55 6.13 -6.29
C THR A 3 8.27 7.11 -7.22
N LYS A 4 9.37 7.72 -6.75
CA LYS A 4 10.18 8.64 -7.55
C LYS A 4 10.75 8.02 -8.83
N GLY A 5 10.89 6.70 -8.87
CA GLY A 5 11.36 5.96 -10.03
C GLY A 5 10.28 5.58 -11.04
N ALA A 6 9.01 5.88 -10.77
CA ALA A 6 7.89 5.48 -11.62
C ALA A 6 7.92 6.16 -12.99
N TRP A 7 7.60 5.43 -14.05
CA TRP A 7 7.53 5.88 -15.43
C TRP A 7 6.52 5.05 -16.23
N GLU A 8 6.23 5.43 -17.45
CA GLU A 8 5.10 4.91 -18.24
C GLU A 8 5.04 3.39 -18.33
N MET A 9 6.19 2.72 -18.47
CA MET A 9 6.19 1.25 -18.57
C MET A 9 5.89 0.59 -17.21
N SER A 10 6.42 1.11 -16.10
CA SER A 10 6.10 0.59 -14.77
C SER A 10 4.63 0.82 -14.44
N ASP A 11 4.08 1.98 -14.82
CA ASP A 11 2.69 2.34 -14.61
C ASP A 11 1.73 1.36 -15.27
N MET A 12 2.03 0.96 -16.53
CA MET A 12 1.21 -0.06 -17.23
C MET A 12 1.09 -1.36 -16.42
N PHE A 13 2.19 -1.86 -15.89
CA PHE A 13 2.19 -3.09 -15.09
C PHE A 13 1.48 -2.89 -13.76
N GLU A 14 1.72 -1.77 -13.08
CA GLU A 14 1.14 -1.51 -11.77
C GLU A 14 -0.36 -1.26 -11.85
N ILE A 15 -0.83 -0.50 -12.84
CA ILE A 15 -2.27 -0.31 -13.08
C ILE A 15 -2.93 -1.65 -13.37
N LYS A 16 -2.31 -2.47 -14.24
CA LYS A 16 -2.86 -3.80 -14.54
C LYS A 16 -2.89 -4.71 -13.32
N ALA A 17 -1.88 -4.67 -12.48
CA ALA A 17 -1.88 -5.42 -11.22
C ALA A 17 -3.01 -4.97 -10.29
N ILE A 18 -3.24 -3.64 -10.14
CA ILE A 18 -4.35 -3.10 -9.33
C ILE A 18 -5.70 -3.56 -9.85
N GLU A 19 -5.96 -3.51 -11.17
CA GLU A 19 -7.19 -4.01 -11.78
C GLU A 19 -7.43 -5.49 -11.43
N MET A 20 -6.40 -6.32 -11.59
CA MET A 20 -6.49 -7.76 -11.33
C MET A 20 -6.69 -8.07 -9.85
N ILE A 21 -5.98 -7.37 -8.95
CA ILE A 21 -6.15 -7.51 -7.50
C ILE A 21 -7.58 -7.12 -7.11
N THR A 22 -8.07 -5.99 -7.61
CA THR A 22 -9.45 -5.52 -7.36
C THR A 22 -10.48 -6.57 -7.78
N ARG A 23 -10.24 -7.25 -8.90
CA ARG A 23 -11.15 -8.27 -9.44
C ARG A 23 -11.10 -9.60 -8.68
N TYR A 24 -9.93 -10.04 -8.25
CA TYR A 24 -9.72 -11.43 -7.85
C TYR A 24 -9.45 -11.64 -6.36
N LEU A 25 -8.99 -10.62 -5.62
CA LEU A 25 -8.50 -10.82 -4.26
C LEU A 25 -9.57 -11.37 -3.31
N GLU A 26 -10.75 -10.79 -3.28
CA GLU A 26 -11.81 -11.24 -2.36
C GLU A 26 -12.21 -12.69 -2.67
N THR A 27 -12.42 -13.02 -3.93
CA THR A 27 -12.74 -14.39 -4.33
C THR A 27 -11.60 -15.35 -3.97
N ALA A 28 -10.33 -14.96 -4.19
CA ALA A 28 -9.21 -15.81 -3.85
C ALA A 28 -9.06 -16.06 -2.33
N VAL A 29 -9.51 -15.11 -1.50
CA VAL A 29 -9.50 -15.24 -0.03
C VAL A 29 -10.66 -16.12 0.46
N PHE A 30 -11.88 -15.87 -0.01
CA PHE A 30 -13.08 -16.56 0.49
C PHE A 30 -13.37 -17.89 -0.21
N GLU A 31 -12.84 -18.07 -1.41
CA GLU A 31 -12.95 -19.29 -2.21
C GLU A 31 -11.54 -19.82 -2.56
N PRO A 32 -10.76 -20.33 -1.60
CA PRO A 32 -9.34 -20.64 -1.80
C PRO A 32 -9.06 -21.74 -2.85
N THR A 33 -10.08 -22.47 -3.27
CA THR A 33 -10.01 -23.47 -4.34
C THR A 33 -10.47 -22.96 -5.70
N ASN A 34 -10.93 -21.70 -5.80
CA ASN A 34 -11.33 -21.08 -7.05
C ASN A 34 -10.10 -20.85 -7.94
N ALA A 35 -9.94 -21.72 -8.95
CA ALA A 35 -8.76 -21.74 -9.81
C ALA A 35 -8.59 -20.45 -10.62
N GLU A 36 -9.67 -19.82 -11.08
CA GLU A 36 -9.61 -18.56 -11.82
C GLU A 36 -9.07 -17.43 -10.94
N ALA A 37 -9.62 -17.26 -9.74
CA ALA A 37 -9.20 -16.22 -8.80
C ALA A 37 -7.75 -16.45 -8.32
N ARG A 38 -7.37 -17.69 -8.02
CA ARG A 38 -6.00 -18.06 -7.64
C ARG A 38 -5.00 -17.74 -8.75
N ASN A 39 -5.32 -18.12 -9.99
CA ASN A 39 -4.48 -17.81 -11.13
C ASN A 39 -4.41 -16.30 -11.39
N GLY A 40 -5.54 -15.59 -11.29
CA GLY A 40 -5.59 -14.14 -11.42
C GLY A 40 -4.69 -13.43 -10.42
N MET A 41 -4.70 -13.83 -9.15
CA MET A 41 -3.83 -13.29 -8.11
C MET A 41 -2.35 -13.64 -8.33
N ALA A 42 -2.04 -14.88 -8.79
CA ALA A 42 -0.66 -15.26 -9.10
C ALA A 42 -0.07 -14.41 -10.24
N VAL A 43 -0.85 -14.14 -11.28
CA VAL A 43 -0.44 -13.26 -12.39
C VAL A 43 -0.33 -11.81 -11.91
N ALA A 44 -1.29 -11.30 -11.13
CA ALA A 44 -1.27 -9.94 -10.61
C ALA A 44 -0.03 -9.68 -9.75
N GLN A 45 0.32 -10.61 -8.86
CA GLN A 45 1.51 -10.53 -8.02
C GLN A 45 2.79 -10.52 -8.86
N TYR A 46 2.86 -11.37 -9.90
CA TYR A 46 4.01 -11.42 -10.80
C TYR A 46 4.18 -10.12 -11.57
N ILE A 47 3.10 -9.57 -12.13
CA ILE A 47 3.10 -8.28 -12.84
C ILE A 47 3.55 -7.14 -11.91
N ALA A 48 3.00 -7.08 -10.68
CA ALA A 48 3.42 -6.11 -9.68
C ALA A 48 4.91 -6.24 -9.36
N GLY A 49 5.41 -7.48 -9.23
CA GLY A 49 6.83 -7.78 -9.01
C GLY A 49 7.73 -7.24 -10.13
N MET A 50 7.34 -7.42 -11.39
CA MET A 50 8.07 -6.85 -12.53
C MET A 50 8.14 -5.32 -12.46
N ALA A 51 7.05 -4.66 -12.06
CA ALA A 51 7.02 -3.21 -11.97
C ALA A 51 7.93 -2.69 -10.84
N PHE A 52 7.67 -3.06 -9.59
CA PHE A 52 8.40 -2.48 -8.46
C PHE A 52 9.89 -2.87 -8.41
N SER A 53 10.27 -4.00 -9.00
CA SER A 53 11.70 -4.38 -9.14
C SER A 53 12.49 -3.41 -10.01
N ASN A 54 11.84 -2.66 -10.88
CA ASN A 54 12.46 -1.67 -11.75
C ASN A 54 12.46 -0.25 -11.17
N VAL A 55 11.51 0.09 -10.32
CA VAL A 55 11.30 1.47 -9.87
C VAL A 55 11.44 1.66 -8.36
N GLY A 56 11.69 0.58 -7.65
CA GLY A 56 11.82 0.58 -6.20
C GLY A 56 10.49 0.74 -5.47
N LEU A 57 10.61 0.86 -4.16
CA LEU A 57 9.50 0.93 -3.21
C LEU A 57 9.51 2.28 -2.48
N GLY A 58 8.64 2.45 -1.51
CA GLY A 58 8.51 3.68 -0.74
C GLY A 58 8.35 3.41 0.75
N VAL A 59 7.90 4.44 1.48
CA VAL A 59 7.83 4.43 2.94
C VAL A 59 6.86 3.37 3.51
N VAL A 60 5.90 2.86 2.73
CA VAL A 60 5.07 1.70 3.18
C VAL A 60 5.98 0.54 3.55
N HIS A 61 6.88 0.15 2.64
CA HIS A 61 7.83 -0.93 2.89
C HIS A 61 8.88 -0.55 3.93
N GLY A 62 9.38 0.70 3.90
CA GLY A 62 10.31 1.19 4.92
C GLY A 62 9.74 1.09 6.33
N MET A 63 8.42 1.28 6.50
CA MET A 63 7.73 1.11 7.78
C MET A 63 7.34 -0.35 8.06
N ALA A 64 7.06 -1.14 7.03
CA ALA A 64 6.68 -2.55 7.22
C ALA A 64 7.86 -3.45 7.61
N HIS A 65 9.08 -3.17 7.10
CA HIS A 65 10.25 -3.99 7.38
C HIS A 65 10.61 -4.07 8.87
N PRO A 66 10.65 -2.96 9.63
CA PRO A 66 10.90 -3.05 11.08
C PRO A 66 9.83 -3.82 11.86
N LEU A 67 8.57 -3.78 11.41
CA LEU A 67 7.49 -4.56 12.03
C LEU A 67 7.75 -6.06 11.88
N GLY A 68 8.21 -6.50 10.72
CA GLY A 68 8.61 -7.88 10.49
C GLY A 68 9.89 -8.25 11.26
N ALA A 69 10.92 -7.43 11.17
CA ALA A 69 12.23 -7.73 11.74
C ALA A 69 12.26 -7.74 13.28
N ILE A 70 11.45 -6.91 13.94
CA ILE A 70 11.48 -6.74 15.40
C ILE A 70 10.36 -7.50 16.10
N PHE A 71 9.18 -7.62 15.44
CA PHE A 71 7.97 -8.16 16.05
C PHE A 71 7.41 -9.39 15.33
N ASP A 72 8.14 -9.89 14.31
CA ASP A 72 7.76 -11.06 13.52
C ASP A 72 6.38 -10.96 12.84
N ILE A 73 5.95 -9.72 12.53
CA ILE A 73 4.69 -9.49 11.84
C ILE A 73 4.87 -9.90 10.36
N PRO A 74 3.96 -10.74 9.81
CA PRO A 74 4.04 -11.15 8.41
C PRO A 74 4.08 -9.94 7.48
N HIS A 75 5.04 -9.93 6.55
CA HIS A 75 5.34 -8.80 5.65
C HIS A 75 4.09 -8.26 4.92
N GLY A 76 3.26 -9.16 4.38
CA GLY A 76 2.03 -8.77 3.67
C GLY A 76 1.01 -8.10 4.59
N VAL A 77 0.88 -8.56 5.85
CA VAL A 77 -0.01 -7.97 6.85
C VAL A 77 0.46 -6.56 7.22
N ALA A 78 1.75 -6.39 7.51
CA ALA A 78 2.34 -5.09 7.84
C ALA A 78 2.12 -4.07 6.71
N ASN A 79 2.41 -4.46 5.46
CA ASN A 79 2.18 -3.59 4.31
C ASN A 79 0.69 -3.26 4.11
N ALA A 80 -0.20 -4.24 4.20
CA ALA A 80 -1.63 -4.03 3.97
C ALA A 80 -2.27 -3.12 5.02
N LEU A 81 -1.86 -3.22 6.30
CA LEU A 81 -2.31 -2.35 7.37
C LEU A 81 -1.85 -0.90 7.16
N LEU A 82 -0.57 -0.71 6.82
CA LEU A 82 0.02 0.62 6.65
C LEU A 82 -0.44 1.32 5.35
N LEU A 83 -0.79 0.54 4.32
CA LEU A 83 -1.01 1.05 2.96
C LEU A 83 -2.03 2.19 2.90
N PRO A 84 -3.26 2.12 3.42
CA PRO A 84 -4.24 3.20 3.28
C PRO A 84 -3.81 4.48 4.00
N ILE A 85 -3.10 4.39 5.12
CA ILE A 85 -2.61 5.53 5.89
C ILE A 85 -1.53 6.28 5.10
N ILE A 86 -0.62 5.53 4.49
CA ILE A 86 0.48 6.10 3.73
C ILE A 86 0.02 6.57 2.35
N MET A 87 -0.96 5.91 1.76
CA MET A 87 -1.63 6.43 0.55
C MET A 87 -2.23 7.81 0.81
N GLU A 88 -2.96 7.99 1.90
CA GLU A 88 -3.53 9.28 2.28
C GLU A 88 -2.44 10.35 2.49
N PHE A 89 -1.34 9.99 3.15
CA PHE A 89 -0.17 10.87 3.31
C PHE A 89 0.44 11.26 1.97
N ASN A 90 0.61 10.32 1.03
CA ASN A 90 1.28 10.55 -0.24
C ASN A 90 0.39 11.20 -1.33
N ALA A 91 -0.93 11.14 -1.19
CA ALA A 91 -1.87 11.59 -2.22
C ALA A 91 -1.58 12.99 -2.77
N PRO A 92 -1.28 14.02 -1.95
CA PRO A 92 -1.00 15.37 -2.46
C PRO A 92 0.21 15.47 -3.40
N ALA A 93 1.11 14.49 -3.39
CA ALA A 93 2.31 14.50 -4.24
C ALA A 93 2.13 13.77 -5.58
N ALA A 94 0.98 13.10 -5.80
CA ALA A 94 0.79 12.25 -6.98
C ALA A 94 -0.69 12.12 -7.36
N LEU A 95 -1.46 13.20 -7.28
CA LEU A 95 -2.92 13.19 -7.48
C LEU A 95 -3.34 12.58 -8.82
N ASP A 96 -2.59 12.86 -9.90
CA ASP A 96 -2.79 12.28 -11.22
C ASP A 96 -2.73 10.73 -11.19
N LYS A 97 -1.75 10.18 -10.48
CA LYS A 97 -1.60 8.72 -10.30
C LYS A 97 -2.74 8.13 -9.47
N TYR A 98 -3.24 8.86 -8.48
CA TYR A 98 -4.39 8.41 -7.69
C TYR A 98 -5.70 8.40 -8.50
N VAL A 99 -5.85 9.28 -9.49
CA VAL A 99 -6.96 9.18 -10.47
C VAL A 99 -6.91 7.85 -11.21
N GLU A 100 -5.72 7.43 -11.68
CA GLU A 100 -5.56 6.15 -12.37
C GLU A 100 -5.79 4.95 -11.42
N ILE A 101 -5.37 5.05 -10.16
CA ILE A 101 -5.69 4.03 -9.13
C ILE A 101 -7.21 3.94 -8.95
N ALA A 102 -7.91 5.07 -8.81
CA ALA A 102 -9.36 5.09 -8.63
C ALA A 102 -10.10 4.47 -9.83
N LYS A 103 -9.61 4.70 -11.06
CA LYS A 103 -10.12 4.06 -12.29
C LYS A 103 -9.87 2.55 -12.26
N ALA A 104 -8.65 2.12 -11.97
CA ALA A 104 -8.28 0.70 -11.90
C ALA A 104 -9.07 -0.06 -10.82
N MET A 105 -9.41 0.61 -9.72
CA MET A 105 -10.26 0.07 -8.66
C MET A 105 -11.77 0.25 -8.92
N THR A 106 -12.16 0.79 -10.07
CA THR A 106 -13.56 1.01 -10.46
C THR A 106 -14.37 1.93 -9.55
N VAL A 107 -13.70 2.86 -8.83
CA VAL A 107 -14.34 3.80 -7.91
C VAL A 107 -14.33 5.24 -8.42
N TYR A 108 -13.65 5.51 -9.53
CA TYR A 108 -13.70 6.81 -10.20
C TYR A 108 -15.08 7.06 -10.80
N LYS A 109 -15.58 8.28 -10.65
CA LYS A 109 -16.82 8.75 -11.30
C LYS A 109 -16.50 9.97 -12.15
N GLU A 110 -17.13 10.09 -13.30
CA GLU A 110 -16.97 11.26 -14.16
C GLU A 110 -17.31 12.56 -13.42
N GLY A 111 -16.46 13.55 -13.57
CA GLY A 111 -16.61 14.84 -12.88
C GLY A 111 -15.95 14.93 -11.51
N MET A 112 -15.36 13.86 -10.98
CA MET A 112 -14.56 13.94 -9.76
C MET A 112 -13.33 14.84 -9.96
N SER A 113 -13.02 15.67 -8.96
CA SER A 113 -11.71 16.30 -8.85
C SER A 113 -10.62 15.26 -8.57
N GLN A 114 -9.36 15.63 -8.76
CA GLN A 114 -8.24 14.73 -8.47
C GLN A 114 -8.19 14.35 -6.97
N GLU A 115 -8.51 15.28 -6.09
CA GLU A 115 -8.58 15.05 -4.63
C GLU A 115 -9.73 14.11 -4.25
N GLU A 116 -10.88 14.24 -4.91
CA GLU A 116 -12.01 13.31 -4.72
C GLU A 116 -11.67 11.91 -5.20
N ALA A 117 -11.03 11.80 -6.36
CA ALA A 117 -10.56 10.51 -6.90
C ALA A 117 -9.50 9.87 -5.98
N ALA A 118 -8.55 10.67 -5.47
CA ALA A 118 -7.55 10.18 -4.54
C ALA A 118 -8.18 9.66 -3.25
N ARG A 119 -9.15 10.38 -2.69
CA ARG A 119 -9.90 9.96 -1.51
C ARG A 119 -10.67 8.66 -1.77
N ALA A 120 -11.37 8.56 -2.90
CA ALA A 120 -12.08 7.36 -3.29
C ALA A 120 -11.14 6.13 -3.42
N ALA A 121 -9.94 6.32 -3.99
CA ALA A 121 -8.94 5.25 -4.09
C ALA A 121 -8.45 4.78 -2.70
N VAL A 122 -8.13 5.71 -1.79
CA VAL A 122 -7.71 5.40 -0.41
C VAL A 122 -8.81 4.65 0.34
N ASP A 123 -10.05 5.14 0.24
CA ASP A 123 -11.20 4.53 0.92
C ASP A 123 -11.50 3.13 0.36
N ALA A 124 -11.32 2.92 -0.95
CA ALA A 124 -11.49 1.61 -1.57
C ALA A 124 -10.44 0.60 -1.09
N VAL A 125 -9.17 1.02 -0.96
CA VAL A 125 -8.10 0.17 -0.40
C VAL A 125 -8.38 -0.17 1.06
N ARG A 126 -8.78 0.83 1.87
CA ARG A 126 -9.15 0.61 3.29
C ARG A 126 -10.32 -0.36 3.41
N ALA A 127 -11.38 -0.17 2.62
CA ALA A 127 -12.52 -1.05 2.62
C ALA A 127 -12.16 -2.48 2.18
N LEU A 128 -11.29 -2.65 1.18
CA LEU A 128 -10.82 -3.95 0.73
C LEU A 128 -10.03 -4.65 1.84
N SER A 129 -9.10 -3.96 2.52
CA SER A 129 -8.32 -4.53 3.62
C SER A 129 -9.21 -5.03 4.77
N VAL A 130 -10.25 -4.26 5.12
CA VAL A 130 -11.25 -4.69 6.12
C VAL A 130 -11.97 -5.95 5.67
N ARG A 131 -12.47 -5.98 4.43
CA ARG A 131 -13.24 -7.13 3.90
C ARG A 131 -12.42 -8.42 3.88
N VAL A 132 -11.12 -8.34 3.57
CA VAL A 132 -10.25 -9.54 3.54
C VAL A 132 -9.61 -9.87 4.89
N GLY A 133 -10.02 -9.18 5.97
CA GLY A 133 -9.62 -9.51 7.34
C GLY A 133 -8.23 -9.03 7.75
N ILE A 134 -7.71 -7.99 7.13
CA ILE A 134 -6.45 -7.35 7.58
C ILE A 134 -6.72 -6.59 8.88
N PRO A 135 -5.89 -6.73 9.95
CA PRO A 135 -5.95 -5.90 11.13
C PRO A 135 -5.88 -4.41 10.76
N GLN A 136 -6.65 -3.58 11.44
CA GLN A 136 -6.72 -2.15 11.12
C GLN A 136 -5.82 -1.30 12.02
N HIS A 137 -5.36 -1.86 13.13
CA HIS A 137 -4.50 -1.19 14.10
C HIS A 137 -3.28 -2.05 14.45
N LEU A 138 -2.13 -1.41 14.61
CA LEU A 138 -0.90 -2.06 15.06
C LEU A 138 -1.03 -2.64 16.47
N SER A 139 -1.89 -2.04 17.31
CA SER A 139 -2.21 -2.56 18.65
C SER A 139 -2.84 -3.96 18.62
N GLU A 140 -3.60 -4.30 17.57
CA GLU A 140 -4.13 -5.65 17.37
C GLU A 140 -3.02 -6.69 17.12
N LEU A 141 -1.86 -6.23 16.69
CA LEU A 141 -0.65 -7.03 16.45
C LEU A 141 0.34 -6.97 17.63
N GLY A 142 -0.08 -6.40 18.78
CA GLY A 142 0.71 -6.33 20.00
C GLY A 142 1.70 -5.18 20.07
N ILE A 143 1.73 -4.27 19.08
CA ILE A 143 2.58 -3.07 19.10
C ILE A 143 2.03 -2.06 20.09
N LYS A 144 2.93 -1.41 20.83
CA LYS A 144 2.62 -0.40 21.83
C LYS A 144 3.21 0.96 21.44
N GLU A 145 2.70 2.02 22.00
CA GLU A 145 3.20 3.37 21.78
C GLU A 145 4.71 3.49 22.10
N SER A 146 5.18 2.77 23.14
CA SER A 146 6.61 2.73 23.52
C SER A 146 7.52 2.14 22.44
N ASP A 147 6.98 1.40 21.47
CA ASP A 147 7.76 0.75 20.41
C ASP A 147 7.96 1.65 19.20
N LEU A 148 7.12 2.71 19.05
CA LEU A 148 7.05 3.51 17.83
C LEU A 148 8.32 4.28 17.52
N ASP A 149 9.03 4.79 18.54
CA ASP A 149 10.29 5.51 18.30
C ASP A 149 11.38 4.60 17.73
N LYS A 150 11.48 3.36 18.23
CA LYS A 150 12.38 2.33 17.70
C LYS A 150 12.03 1.96 16.26
N LEU A 151 10.74 1.80 15.97
CA LEU A 151 10.25 1.50 14.64
C LEU A 151 10.55 2.66 13.68
N ALA A 152 10.27 3.90 14.06
CA ALA A 152 10.55 5.07 13.24
C ALA A 152 12.05 5.27 12.97
N THR A 153 12.91 4.98 13.97
CA THR A 153 14.37 5.02 13.81
C THR A 153 14.86 3.99 12.77
N ALA A 154 14.30 2.81 12.75
CA ALA A 154 14.64 1.79 11.77
C ALA A 154 14.07 2.10 10.38
N ALA A 155 12.83 2.60 10.32
CA ALA A 155 12.14 2.90 9.06
C ALA A 155 12.78 4.06 8.28
N ILE A 156 13.31 5.09 8.96
CA ILE A 156 13.91 6.26 8.27
C ILE A 156 15.18 5.89 7.50
N VAL A 157 15.93 4.90 7.98
CA VAL A 157 17.18 4.43 7.34
C VAL A 157 16.96 3.23 6.40
N ASP A 158 15.71 2.76 6.26
CA ASP A 158 15.39 1.66 5.35
C ASP A 158 15.62 2.05 3.90
N VAL A 159 16.15 1.10 3.12
CA VAL A 159 16.53 1.32 1.70
C VAL A 159 15.35 1.70 0.80
N CYS A 160 14.12 1.39 1.19
CA CYS A 160 12.91 1.73 0.43
C CYS A 160 12.42 3.16 0.69
N THR A 161 12.72 3.72 1.86
CA THR A 161 12.18 5.02 2.29
C THR A 161 12.53 6.17 1.35
N PRO A 162 13.76 6.30 0.78
CA PRO A 162 14.09 7.37 -0.15
C PRO A 162 13.27 7.40 -1.45
N GLY A 163 12.70 6.25 -1.86
CA GLY A 163 11.85 6.14 -3.05
C GLY A 163 10.46 6.76 -2.89
N ASN A 164 10.07 7.17 -1.69
CA ASN A 164 8.76 7.77 -1.42
C ASN A 164 8.58 9.11 -2.16
N PRO A 165 7.40 9.41 -2.77
CA PRO A 165 7.18 10.64 -3.53
C PRO A 165 7.27 11.90 -2.66
N ARG A 166 6.81 11.84 -1.41
CA ARG A 166 6.97 12.91 -0.43
C ARG A 166 8.19 12.65 0.45
N GLU A 167 8.86 13.75 0.81
CA GLU A 167 9.91 13.67 1.83
C GLU A 167 9.31 13.22 3.16
N VAL A 168 10.06 12.38 3.86
CA VAL A 168 9.73 11.89 5.19
C VAL A 168 10.90 12.12 6.13
N THR A 169 10.58 12.52 7.35
CA THR A 169 11.53 12.57 8.48
C THR A 169 11.15 11.49 9.49
N LYS A 170 12.01 11.27 10.48
CA LYS A 170 11.69 10.35 11.58
C LYS A 170 10.39 10.76 12.30
N GLU A 171 10.18 12.06 12.49
CA GLU A 171 8.99 12.61 13.15
C GLU A 171 7.71 12.31 12.34
N ILE A 172 7.77 12.50 11.01
CA ILE A 172 6.64 12.17 10.12
C ILE A 172 6.34 10.67 10.18
N ILE A 173 7.36 9.82 10.12
CA ILE A 173 7.19 8.36 10.23
C ILE A 173 6.59 7.98 11.59
N LEU A 174 7.05 8.62 12.67
CA LEU A 174 6.49 8.41 14.00
C LEU A 174 4.99 8.76 14.06
N ASP A 175 4.62 9.89 13.44
CA ASP A 175 3.21 10.31 13.39
C ASP A 175 2.35 9.37 12.51
N LEU A 176 2.91 8.83 11.43
CA LEU A 176 2.25 7.81 10.62
C LEU A 176 2.04 6.50 11.41
N TYR A 177 3.02 6.07 12.18
CA TYR A 177 2.86 4.92 13.09
C TYR A 177 1.81 5.17 14.17
N LYS A 178 1.75 6.38 14.75
CA LYS A 178 0.70 6.74 15.72
C LYS A 178 -0.70 6.66 15.12
N LYS A 179 -0.87 7.07 13.85
CA LYS A 179 -2.14 6.91 13.13
C LYS A 179 -2.52 5.46 12.88
N ALA A 180 -1.53 4.58 12.82
CA ALA A 180 -1.73 3.16 12.61
C ALA A 180 -1.92 2.38 13.93
N LEU A 181 -1.62 2.98 15.10
CA LEU A 181 -1.73 2.36 16.42
C LEU A 181 -3.19 2.28 16.88
#